data_28ba29041139ee06728f0884fc00abe0
#
_entry.id   28ba29041139ee06728f0884fc00abe0
#
_cell.length_a   1.000
_cell.length_b   1.000
_cell.length_c   1.000
_cell.angle_alpha   90.00
_cell.angle_beta   90.00
_cell.angle_gamma   90.00
#
_symmetry.space_group_name_H-M   'P 1'
#
loop_
_entity.id
_entity.type
_entity.pdbx_description
1 polymer ?
#
loop_
_entity_poly.entity_id
_entity_poly.type
_entity_poly.pdbx_seq_one_letter_code
_entity_poly.pdbx_strand_id
1 'polypeptide(L)'
;MNDLMHAFTGPGFMPNGHCYLWQPEILWTHVLSDATIAIAYYAIPIVLGTFLIKRKKLILYPEIIALFVAFIFLCGTTHLVSIYVTWNPIYEPQGWLKAVTALVSIVTAIVLIPKLPNLVALPGVQEAYEKSVKALEEVRVEKQEMENVFKLGAARENRVIELKREINQLLAESGKSNKYLIDGNSV
;
A
#
# COMPACT_ATOMS: atom_id res chain seq x y z
N MET A 1 -28.52 5.42 38.46
CA MET A 1 -28.22 6.13 37.19
C MET A 1 -27.81 7.58 37.45
N ASN A 2 -28.35 8.23 38.55
CA ASN A 2 -27.95 9.59 38.92
C ASN A 2 -26.53 9.66 39.52
N ASP A 3 -26.07 8.66 40.27
CA ASP A 3 -24.76 8.67 40.91
C ASP A 3 -23.61 8.58 39.88
N LEU A 4 -23.83 7.89 38.76
CA LEU A 4 -22.87 7.82 37.68
C LEU A 4 -22.75 9.18 36.93
N MET A 5 -23.88 9.88 36.76
CA MET A 5 -23.87 11.24 36.19
C MET A 5 -23.22 12.26 37.12
N HIS A 6 -23.40 12.13 38.45
CA HIS A 6 -22.74 12.98 39.42
C HIS A 6 -21.20 12.77 39.48
N ALA A 7 -20.72 11.56 39.25
CA ALA A 7 -19.29 11.27 39.13
C ALA A 7 -18.65 11.92 37.89
N PHE A 8 -19.42 12.10 36.81
CA PHE A 8 -18.94 12.71 35.55
C PHE A 8 -19.11 14.25 35.52
N THR A 9 -20.01 14.82 36.33
CA THR A 9 -20.28 16.25 36.42
C THR A 9 -20.13 16.66 37.89
N GLY A 10 -18.89 16.67 38.40
CA GLY A 10 -18.65 17.08 39.77
C GLY A 10 -19.22 18.49 40.04
N PRO A 11 -19.98 18.69 41.18
CA PRO A 11 -20.55 19.97 41.50
C PRO A 11 -19.42 20.97 41.75
N GLY A 12 -19.30 22.00 40.92
CA GLY A 12 -18.37 23.11 41.10
C GLY A 12 -17.34 23.35 40.01
N PHE A 13 -17.23 22.50 39.00
CA PHE A 13 -16.34 22.78 37.86
C PHE A 13 -16.96 23.77 36.90
N MET A 14 -16.15 24.77 36.47
CA MET A 14 -16.57 25.72 35.43
C MET A 14 -16.20 25.19 34.04
N PRO A 15 -17.05 25.40 33.01
CA PRO A 15 -16.70 25.10 31.63
C PRO A 15 -15.44 25.85 31.17
N ASN A 16 -14.65 25.25 30.28
CA ASN A 16 -13.42 25.86 29.74
C ASN A 16 -13.65 27.24 29.09
N GLY A 17 -14.85 27.50 28.56
CA GLY A 17 -15.23 28.80 28.01
C GLY A 17 -15.07 29.95 29.01
N HIS A 18 -15.18 29.71 30.32
CA HIS A 18 -14.91 30.73 31.33
C HIS A 18 -13.44 31.15 31.37
N CYS A 19 -12.49 30.24 31.09
CA CYS A 19 -11.08 30.58 31.03
C CYS A 19 -10.77 31.54 29.87
N TYR A 20 -11.58 31.54 28.85
CA TYR A 20 -11.48 32.44 27.69
C TYR A 20 -12.34 33.69 27.84
N LEU A 21 -13.01 33.88 29.03
CA LEU A 21 -13.97 34.94 29.27
C LEU A 21 -15.07 35.01 28.19
N TRP A 22 -15.37 33.88 27.55
CA TRP A 22 -16.30 33.75 26.42
C TRP A 22 -15.99 34.70 25.27
N GLN A 23 -14.73 35.18 25.12
CA GLN A 23 -14.36 36.04 23.99
C GLN A 23 -14.48 35.26 22.68
N PRO A 24 -15.33 35.73 21.74
CA PRO A 24 -15.65 34.94 20.54
C PRO A 24 -14.44 34.59 19.70
N GLU A 25 -13.48 35.50 19.56
CA GLU A 25 -12.27 35.30 18.75
C GLU A 25 -11.42 34.14 19.27
N ILE A 26 -11.21 34.10 20.58
CA ILE A 26 -10.40 33.03 21.23
C ILE A 26 -11.18 31.72 21.19
N LEU A 27 -12.44 31.74 21.60
CA LEU A 27 -13.30 30.56 21.67
C LEU A 27 -13.42 29.87 20.30
N TRP A 28 -13.76 30.62 19.25
CA TRP A 28 -13.93 30.03 17.93
C TRP A 28 -12.62 29.59 17.31
N THR A 29 -11.49 30.25 17.60
CA THR A 29 -10.17 29.78 17.19
C THR A 29 -9.88 28.39 17.74
N HIS A 30 -10.12 28.16 19.05
CA HIS A 30 -9.93 26.84 19.67
C HIS A 30 -10.90 25.81 19.09
N VAL A 31 -12.19 26.11 19.03
CA VAL A 31 -13.23 25.19 18.58
C VAL A 31 -13.01 24.77 17.11
N LEU A 32 -12.75 25.73 16.22
CA LEU A 32 -12.54 25.44 14.80
C LEU A 32 -11.22 24.68 14.56
N SER A 33 -10.17 25.02 15.31
CA SER A 33 -8.90 24.29 15.23
C SER A 33 -9.07 22.84 15.68
N ASP A 34 -9.69 22.62 16.84
CA ASP A 34 -9.95 21.28 17.36
C ASP A 34 -10.87 20.47 16.42
N ALA A 35 -11.91 21.10 15.85
CA ALA A 35 -12.78 20.45 14.89
C ALA A 35 -12.03 20.03 13.62
N THR A 36 -11.18 20.91 13.08
CA THR A 36 -10.37 20.60 11.89
C THR A 36 -9.39 19.48 12.14
N ILE A 37 -8.72 19.51 13.31
CA ILE A 37 -7.79 18.44 13.72
C ILE A 37 -8.55 17.13 13.90
N ALA A 38 -9.71 17.14 14.56
CA ALA A 38 -10.53 15.95 14.73
C ALA A 38 -10.94 15.34 13.39
N ILE A 39 -11.41 16.15 12.43
CA ILE A 39 -11.77 15.67 11.08
C ILE A 39 -10.58 14.98 10.42
N ALA A 40 -9.41 15.61 10.42
CA ALA A 40 -8.19 15.03 9.86
C ALA A 40 -7.81 13.73 10.56
N TYR A 41 -7.89 13.69 11.88
CA TYR A 41 -7.52 12.54 12.72
C TYR A 41 -8.53 11.39 12.67
N TYR A 42 -9.72 11.59 12.15
CA TYR A 42 -10.64 10.51 11.79
C TYR A 42 -10.45 10.06 10.33
N ALA A 43 -10.17 10.99 9.42
CA ALA A 43 -9.94 10.64 8.00
C ALA A 43 -8.71 9.74 7.82
N ILE A 44 -7.59 10.06 8.49
CA ILE A 44 -6.34 9.32 8.38
C ILE A 44 -6.49 7.83 8.81
N PRO A 45 -7.03 7.50 9.99
CA PRO A 45 -7.26 6.12 10.41
C PRO A 45 -8.19 5.34 9.49
N ILE A 46 -9.21 5.98 8.93
CA ILE A 46 -10.12 5.33 7.98
C ILE A 46 -9.35 4.89 6.73
N VAL A 47 -8.52 5.76 6.17
CA VAL A 47 -7.69 5.43 4.99
C VAL A 47 -6.66 4.35 5.33
N LEU A 48 -5.91 4.51 6.42
CA LEU A 48 -4.90 3.52 6.86
C LEU A 48 -5.53 2.19 7.23
N GLY A 49 -6.66 2.18 7.93
CA GLY A 49 -7.39 0.98 8.30
C GLY A 49 -7.91 0.24 7.06
N THR A 50 -8.45 0.98 6.10
CA THR A 50 -8.89 0.40 4.81
C THR A 50 -7.71 -0.22 4.06
N PHE A 51 -6.56 0.47 4.03
CA PHE A 51 -5.34 -0.05 3.43
C PHE A 51 -4.84 -1.32 4.15
N LEU A 52 -4.83 -1.30 5.48
CA LEU A 52 -4.45 -2.46 6.30
C LEU A 52 -5.33 -3.68 6.00
N ILE A 53 -6.65 -3.51 5.93
CA ILE A 53 -7.59 -4.58 5.65
C ILE A 53 -7.39 -5.15 4.25
N LYS A 54 -7.30 -4.27 3.23
CA LYS A 54 -7.20 -4.67 1.82
C LYS A 54 -5.84 -5.25 1.44
N ARG A 55 -4.75 -4.83 2.09
CA ARG A 55 -3.37 -5.18 1.74
C ARG A 55 -2.60 -5.90 2.85
N LYS A 56 -3.29 -6.52 3.81
CA LYS A 56 -2.69 -7.19 4.97
C LYS A 56 -1.54 -8.15 4.63
N LYS A 57 -1.62 -8.87 3.51
CA LYS A 57 -0.59 -9.82 3.06
C LYS A 57 0.70 -9.15 2.54
N LEU A 58 0.64 -7.87 2.16
CA LEU A 58 1.78 -7.11 1.62
C LEU A 58 2.48 -6.26 2.69
N ILE A 59 1.88 -6.13 3.87
CA ILE A 59 2.39 -5.29 4.94
C ILE A 59 3.28 -6.13 5.85
N LEU A 60 4.54 -5.72 6.00
CA LEU A 60 5.54 -6.45 6.79
C LEU A 60 5.24 -6.42 8.29
N TYR A 61 4.71 -5.29 8.80
CA TYR A 61 4.39 -5.08 10.22
C TYR A 61 2.98 -4.50 10.36
N PRO A 62 1.92 -5.31 10.19
CA PRO A 62 0.55 -4.83 10.26
C PRO A 62 0.17 -4.31 11.65
N GLU A 63 0.81 -4.82 12.70
CA GLU A 63 0.63 -4.40 14.08
C GLU A 63 1.06 -2.94 14.31
N ILE A 64 2.10 -2.45 13.64
CA ILE A 64 2.54 -1.06 13.75
C ILE A 64 1.46 -0.14 13.17
N ILE A 65 0.96 -0.47 11.98
CA ILE A 65 -0.11 0.33 11.35
C ILE A 65 -1.37 0.32 12.22
N ALA A 66 -1.74 -0.83 12.79
CA ALA A 66 -2.89 -0.93 13.70
C ALA A 66 -2.74 -0.04 14.94
N LEU A 67 -1.55 0.00 15.54
CA LEU A 67 -1.24 0.88 16.67
C LEU A 67 -1.32 2.36 16.27
N PHE A 68 -0.80 2.73 15.09
CA PHE A 68 -0.93 4.10 14.58
C PHE A 68 -2.39 4.49 14.34
N VAL A 69 -3.19 3.60 13.75
CA VAL A 69 -4.63 3.81 13.57
C VAL A 69 -5.31 4.07 14.90
N ALA A 70 -5.05 3.23 15.91
CA ALA A 70 -5.63 3.38 17.25
C ALA A 70 -5.17 4.69 17.92
N PHE A 71 -3.89 5.00 17.86
CA PHE A 71 -3.31 6.23 18.43
C PHE A 71 -3.94 7.49 17.82
N ILE A 72 -3.97 7.59 16.48
CA ILE A 72 -4.50 8.78 15.79
C ILE A 72 -6.01 8.91 16.04
N PHE A 73 -6.75 7.80 16.05
CA PHE A 73 -8.17 7.79 16.37
C PHE A 73 -8.45 8.33 17.78
N LEU A 74 -7.69 7.87 18.79
CA LEU A 74 -7.79 8.36 20.15
C LEU A 74 -7.44 9.85 20.25
N CYS A 75 -6.39 10.30 19.55
CA CYS A 75 -6.05 11.72 19.49
C CYS A 75 -7.20 12.55 18.91
N GLY A 76 -7.83 12.10 17.81
CA GLY A 76 -9.04 12.77 17.28
C GLY A 76 -10.17 12.87 18.29
N THR A 77 -10.38 11.79 19.04
CA THR A 77 -11.41 11.76 20.09
C THR A 77 -11.09 12.76 21.21
N THR A 78 -9.82 12.93 21.60
CA THR A 78 -9.44 13.94 22.62
C THR A 78 -9.78 15.36 22.17
N HIS A 79 -9.64 15.69 20.86
CA HIS A 79 -10.03 16.99 20.32
C HIS A 79 -11.54 17.19 20.33
N LEU A 80 -12.34 16.17 19.98
CA LEU A 80 -13.80 16.27 20.09
C LEU A 80 -14.26 16.49 21.54
N VAL A 81 -13.67 15.76 22.49
CA VAL A 81 -13.96 15.94 23.90
C VAL A 81 -13.51 17.32 24.39
N SER A 82 -12.40 17.86 23.87
CA SER A 82 -11.94 19.22 24.17
C SER A 82 -12.95 20.27 23.76
N ILE A 83 -13.55 20.14 22.56
CA ILE A 83 -14.64 21.00 22.11
C ILE A 83 -15.82 20.91 23.08
N TYR A 84 -16.25 19.69 23.43
CA TYR A 84 -17.39 19.49 24.33
C TYR A 84 -17.17 20.10 25.71
N VAL A 85 -15.95 19.97 26.28
CA VAL A 85 -15.57 20.52 27.60
C VAL A 85 -15.57 22.03 27.61
N THR A 86 -15.54 22.71 26.47
CA THR A 86 -15.65 24.16 26.38
C THR A 86 -16.98 24.66 26.98
N TRP A 87 -18.06 23.89 26.82
CA TRP A 87 -19.39 24.21 27.36
C TRP A 87 -19.82 23.36 28.58
N ASN A 88 -19.31 22.10 28.63
CA ASN A 88 -19.73 21.12 29.64
C ASN A 88 -18.50 20.59 30.43
N PRO A 89 -18.39 20.81 31.70
CA PRO A 89 -17.19 20.51 32.51
C PRO A 89 -17.08 19.02 32.82
N ILE A 90 -16.81 18.16 31.85
CA ILE A 90 -16.59 16.71 32.04
C ILE A 90 -15.10 16.39 32.13
N TYR A 91 -14.39 16.95 33.07
CA TYR A 91 -12.93 16.84 33.20
C TYR A 91 -12.43 15.42 33.50
N GLU A 92 -13.19 14.65 34.28
CA GLU A 92 -12.79 13.29 34.66
C GLU A 92 -12.77 12.34 33.47
N PRO A 93 -13.83 12.20 32.66
CA PRO A 93 -13.77 11.42 31.42
C PRO A 93 -12.70 11.91 30.45
N GLN A 94 -12.50 13.22 30.32
CA GLN A 94 -11.44 13.81 29.52
C GLN A 94 -10.06 13.37 30.01
N GLY A 95 -9.82 13.36 31.32
CA GLY A 95 -8.58 12.91 31.93
C GLY A 95 -8.30 11.44 31.65
N TRP A 96 -9.29 10.57 31.81
CA TRP A 96 -9.18 9.15 31.51
C TRP A 96 -8.88 8.91 30.01
N LEU A 97 -9.58 9.60 29.13
CA LEU A 97 -9.31 9.49 27.68
C LEU A 97 -7.88 9.89 27.34
N LYS A 98 -7.36 10.99 27.92
CA LYS A 98 -5.97 11.42 27.76
C LYS A 98 -4.98 10.37 28.28
N ALA A 99 -5.27 9.75 29.44
CA ALA A 99 -4.42 8.70 30.01
C ALA A 99 -4.35 7.47 29.12
N VAL A 100 -5.48 7.01 28.58
CA VAL A 100 -5.53 5.90 27.60
C VAL A 100 -4.76 6.26 26.32
N THR A 101 -4.94 7.47 25.81
CA THR A 101 -4.22 7.95 24.62
C THR A 101 -2.71 7.97 24.88
N ALA A 102 -2.26 8.43 26.04
CA ALA A 102 -0.85 8.44 26.43
C ALA A 102 -0.28 7.02 26.52
N LEU A 103 -1.02 6.07 27.08
CA LEU A 103 -0.61 4.67 27.16
C LEU A 103 -0.42 4.07 25.77
N VAL A 104 -1.40 4.23 24.87
CA VAL A 104 -1.30 3.73 23.48
C VAL A 104 -0.14 4.39 22.75
N SER A 105 0.12 5.69 22.98
CA SER A 105 1.26 6.42 22.39
C SER A 105 2.60 5.80 22.82
N ILE A 106 2.77 5.51 24.12
CA ILE A 106 3.98 4.90 24.67
C ILE A 106 4.17 3.49 24.09
N VAL A 107 3.13 2.67 24.06
CA VAL A 107 3.17 1.33 23.48
C VAL A 107 3.56 1.39 22.01
N THR A 108 2.99 2.33 21.25
CA THR A 108 3.31 2.53 19.84
C THR A 108 4.79 2.87 19.65
N ALA A 109 5.34 3.77 20.47
CA ALA A 109 6.75 4.14 20.42
C ALA A 109 7.67 2.96 20.77
N ILE A 110 7.37 2.21 21.84
CA ILE A 110 8.15 1.03 22.26
C ILE A 110 8.16 -0.04 21.17
N VAL A 111 7.04 -0.26 20.49
CA VAL A 111 6.95 -1.26 19.40
C VAL A 111 7.66 -0.78 18.13
N LEU A 112 7.61 0.52 17.82
CA LEU A 112 8.18 1.10 16.60
C LEU A 112 9.71 1.18 16.63
N ILE A 113 10.29 1.66 17.75
CA ILE A 113 11.72 1.96 17.87
C ILE A 113 12.61 0.75 17.48
N PRO A 114 12.42 -0.48 18.02
CA PRO A 114 13.27 -1.61 17.69
C PRO A 114 13.05 -2.13 16.26
N LYS A 115 11.92 -1.83 15.64
CA LYS A 115 11.62 -2.28 14.27
C LYS A 115 12.05 -1.28 13.19
N LEU A 116 12.38 -0.04 13.59
CA LEU A 116 12.78 1.02 12.69
C LEU A 116 14.00 0.66 11.82
N PRO A 117 15.09 0.03 12.33
CA PRO A 117 16.23 -0.37 11.50
C PRO A 117 15.82 -1.34 10.40
N ASN A 118 14.95 -2.30 10.71
CA ASN A 118 14.45 -3.28 9.73
C ASN A 118 13.55 -2.62 8.67
N LEU A 119 12.77 -1.61 9.04
CA LEU A 119 11.94 -0.84 8.11
C LEU A 119 12.79 0.00 7.15
N VAL A 120 13.89 0.54 7.63
CA VAL A 120 14.85 1.31 6.81
C VAL A 120 15.72 0.39 5.94
N ALA A 121 16.08 -0.78 6.46
CA ALA A 121 16.89 -1.78 5.76
C ALA A 121 16.10 -2.62 4.73
N LEU A 122 14.78 -2.43 4.62
CA LEU A 122 14.02 -3.00 3.51
C LEU A 122 14.68 -2.53 2.21
N PRO A 123 15.11 -3.46 1.30
CA PRO A 123 15.62 -3.09 0.01
C PRO A 123 14.58 -2.17 -0.62
N GLY A 124 14.99 -0.94 -0.88
CA GLY A 124 14.06 0.08 -1.34
C GLY A 124 13.29 -0.47 -2.53
N VAL A 125 12.06 -0.02 -2.71
CA VAL A 125 11.22 -0.35 -3.89
C VAL A 125 12.03 -0.19 -5.18
N GLN A 126 13.05 0.66 -5.15
CA GLN A 126 14.01 0.91 -6.21
C GLN A 126 14.88 -0.33 -6.55
N GLU A 127 15.46 -1.03 -5.55
CA GLU A 127 16.27 -2.22 -5.79
C GLU A 127 15.44 -3.41 -6.29
N ALA A 128 14.23 -3.57 -5.75
CA ALA A 128 13.29 -4.59 -6.22
C ALA A 128 12.84 -4.29 -7.65
N TYR A 129 12.60 -3.01 -7.99
CA TYR A 129 12.29 -2.56 -9.34
C TYR A 129 13.46 -2.80 -10.29
N GLU A 130 14.68 -2.40 -9.93
CA GLU A 130 15.89 -2.63 -10.75
C GLU A 130 16.15 -4.12 -11.00
N LYS A 131 15.97 -4.97 -9.98
CA LYS A 131 16.08 -6.43 -10.15
C LYS A 131 15.03 -6.98 -11.12
N SER A 132 13.80 -6.51 -11.02
CA SER A 132 12.73 -6.96 -11.92
C SER A 132 12.94 -6.47 -13.36
N VAL A 133 13.46 -5.24 -13.55
CA VAL A 133 13.81 -4.70 -14.85
C VAL A 133 14.95 -5.49 -15.50
N LYS A 134 16.01 -5.83 -14.75
CA LYS A 134 17.10 -6.67 -15.23
C LYS A 134 16.64 -8.06 -15.64
N ALA A 135 15.81 -8.70 -14.80
CA ALA A 135 15.25 -10.02 -15.13
C ALA A 135 14.37 -9.99 -16.39
N LEU A 136 13.58 -8.93 -16.57
CA LEU A 136 12.78 -8.74 -17.79
C LEU A 136 13.65 -8.56 -19.03
N GLU A 137 14.76 -7.83 -18.93
CA GLU A 137 15.67 -7.63 -20.05
C GLU A 137 16.41 -8.93 -20.42
N GLU A 138 16.83 -9.73 -19.45
CA GLU A 138 17.41 -11.06 -19.69
C GLU A 138 16.43 -11.97 -20.44
N VAL A 139 15.18 -12.07 -19.99
CA VAL A 139 14.14 -12.86 -20.66
C VAL A 139 13.87 -12.34 -22.08
N ARG A 140 13.93 -11.03 -22.27
CA ARG A 140 13.74 -10.41 -23.60
C ARG A 140 14.86 -10.77 -24.56
N VAL A 141 16.11 -10.72 -24.10
CA VAL A 141 17.28 -11.12 -24.90
C VAL A 141 17.21 -12.60 -25.28
N GLU A 142 16.94 -13.48 -24.29
CA GLU A 142 16.79 -14.91 -24.51
C GLU A 142 15.67 -15.23 -25.53
N LYS A 143 14.53 -14.55 -25.42
CA LYS A 143 13.44 -14.67 -26.38
C LYS A 143 13.89 -14.26 -27.79
N GLN A 144 14.65 -13.17 -27.91
CA GLN A 144 15.12 -12.67 -29.19
C GLN A 144 16.15 -13.62 -29.84
N GLU A 145 17.02 -14.23 -29.08
CA GLU A 145 17.94 -15.27 -29.52
C GLU A 145 17.18 -16.51 -30.03
N MET A 146 16.18 -16.96 -29.28
CA MET A 146 15.33 -18.09 -29.68
C MET A 146 14.55 -17.80 -30.94
N GLU A 147 14.00 -16.60 -31.14
CA GLU A 147 13.35 -16.19 -32.39
C GLU A 147 14.32 -16.18 -33.59
N ASN A 148 15.58 -15.74 -33.37
CA ASN A 148 16.60 -15.76 -34.40
C ASN A 148 16.99 -17.19 -34.81
N VAL A 149 17.16 -18.07 -33.82
CA VAL A 149 17.43 -19.51 -34.08
C VAL A 149 16.27 -20.13 -34.85
N PHE A 150 15.03 -19.84 -34.49
CA PHE A 150 13.85 -20.33 -35.20
C PHE A 150 13.79 -19.84 -36.64
N LYS A 151 14.07 -18.53 -36.88
CA LYS A 151 14.13 -17.95 -38.23
C LYS A 151 15.22 -18.61 -39.10
N LEU A 152 16.40 -18.84 -38.51
CA LEU A 152 17.50 -19.54 -39.18
C LEU A 152 17.15 -21.00 -39.49
N GLY A 153 16.45 -21.69 -38.57
CA GLY A 153 15.94 -23.04 -38.79
C GLY A 153 14.94 -23.10 -39.97
N ALA A 154 13.97 -22.21 -39.97
CA ALA A 154 12.98 -22.13 -41.05
C ALA A 154 13.63 -21.78 -42.42
N ALA A 155 14.60 -20.86 -42.44
CA ALA A 155 15.33 -20.52 -43.67
C ALA A 155 16.14 -21.72 -44.19
N ARG A 156 16.77 -22.50 -43.31
CA ARG A 156 17.49 -23.73 -43.67
C ARG A 156 16.56 -24.80 -44.26
N GLU A 157 15.39 -24.98 -43.65
CA GLU A 157 14.40 -25.94 -44.11
C GLU A 157 13.87 -25.56 -45.49
N ASN A 158 13.54 -24.29 -45.75
CA ASN A 158 13.15 -23.78 -47.07
C ASN A 158 14.24 -24.02 -48.09
N ARG A 159 15.50 -23.78 -47.77
CA ARG A 159 16.62 -24.03 -48.70
C ARG A 159 16.78 -25.50 -49.03
N VAL A 160 16.57 -26.40 -48.07
CA VAL A 160 16.57 -27.86 -48.32
C VAL A 160 15.44 -28.25 -49.24
N ILE A 161 14.24 -27.66 -49.13
CA ILE A 161 13.11 -27.90 -50.03
C ILE A 161 13.42 -27.40 -51.43
N GLU A 162 14.01 -26.22 -51.61
CA GLU A 162 14.45 -25.71 -52.91
C GLU A 162 15.47 -26.63 -53.56
N LEU A 163 16.50 -27.04 -52.86
CA LEU A 163 17.50 -27.97 -53.38
C LEU A 163 16.90 -29.31 -53.82
N LYS A 164 15.95 -29.85 -53.08
CA LYS A 164 15.21 -31.04 -53.46
C LYS A 164 14.42 -30.84 -54.74
N ARG A 165 13.81 -29.67 -54.97
CA ARG A 165 13.10 -29.32 -56.21
C ARG A 165 14.07 -29.24 -57.39
N GLU A 166 15.20 -28.55 -57.24
CA GLU A 166 16.23 -28.45 -58.30
C GLU A 166 16.75 -29.81 -58.64
N ILE A 167 17.03 -30.72 -57.71
CA ILE A 167 17.49 -32.08 -57.99
C ILE A 167 16.44 -32.87 -58.75
N ASN A 168 15.17 -32.80 -58.37
CA ASN A 168 14.10 -33.49 -59.09
C ASN A 168 13.93 -32.96 -60.51
N GLN A 169 14.08 -31.65 -60.73
CA GLN A 169 14.02 -31.03 -62.04
C GLN A 169 15.17 -31.54 -62.97
N LEU A 170 16.40 -31.55 -62.46
CA LEU A 170 17.56 -32.06 -63.20
C LEU A 170 17.44 -33.56 -63.52
N LEU A 171 16.85 -34.35 -62.62
CA LEU A 171 16.58 -35.77 -62.90
C LEU A 171 15.52 -35.95 -63.93
N ALA A 172 14.46 -35.15 -63.96
CA ALA A 172 13.44 -35.17 -65.01
C ALA A 172 14.03 -34.81 -66.40
N GLU A 173 14.88 -33.77 -66.49
CA GLU A 173 15.59 -33.37 -67.66
C GLU A 173 16.53 -34.48 -68.23
N SER A 174 17.06 -35.32 -67.28
CA SER A 174 17.92 -36.49 -67.70
C SER A 174 17.13 -37.78 -67.94
N GLY A 175 15.79 -37.73 -67.94
CA GLY A 175 14.93 -38.90 -68.21
C GLY A 175 14.83 -39.89 -67.03
N LYS A 176 15.19 -39.47 -65.80
CA LYS A 176 15.13 -40.28 -64.59
C LYS A 176 13.93 -39.88 -63.71
N SER A 177 13.44 -40.82 -62.89
CA SER A 177 12.34 -40.56 -61.96
C SER A 177 12.76 -39.66 -60.84
N ASN A 178 11.81 -38.88 -60.27
CA ASN A 178 12.03 -38.02 -59.10
C ASN A 178 12.56 -38.82 -57.90
N LYS A 179 13.61 -38.28 -57.21
CA LYS A 179 14.25 -38.89 -56.04
C LYS A 179 13.63 -38.46 -54.73
N TYR A 180 13.12 -37.25 -54.66
CA TYR A 180 12.60 -36.67 -53.46
C TYR A 180 11.08 -36.40 -53.56
N LEU A 181 10.31 -36.89 -52.63
CA LEU A 181 8.93 -36.47 -52.43
C LEU A 181 8.93 -35.07 -51.79
N ILE A 182 8.36 -34.09 -52.48
CA ILE A 182 8.20 -32.75 -52.00
C ILE A 182 6.70 -32.60 -51.73
N ASP A 183 6.24 -33.02 -50.55
CA ASP A 183 4.87 -32.83 -50.15
C ASP A 183 4.63 -31.34 -49.86
N GLY A 184 3.94 -30.71 -50.78
CA GLY A 184 3.42 -29.36 -50.62
C GLY A 184 2.07 -29.30 -49.96
N ASN A 185 1.73 -30.25 -49.07
CA ASN A 185 0.52 -30.24 -48.28
C ASN A 185 0.75 -30.99 -46.96
N SER A 186 1.21 -30.29 -45.96
CA SER A 186 0.87 -30.63 -44.58
C SER A 186 0.22 -29.38 -43.97
N VAL A 187 -1.01 -29.57 -43.59
CA VAL A 187 -1.98 -28.70 -42.95
C VAL A 187 -1.39 -27.93 -41.75
#